data_ae299e839f94c63aef8ca6d7e4131476
#
_entry.id   ae299e839f94c63aef8ca6d7e4131476
#
_cell.length_a   1.000
_cell.length_b   1.000
_cell.length_c   1.000
_cell.angle_alpha   90.00
_cell.angle_beta   90.00
_cell.angle_gamma   90.00
#
_symmetry.space_group_name_H-M   'P 1'
#
loop_
_entity.id
_entity.type
_entity.pdbx_description
1 polymer ?
#
loop_
_entity_poly.entity_id
_entity_poly.type
_entity_poly.pdbx_seq_one_letter_code
_entity_poly.pdbx_strand_id
1 'polypeptide(L)'
;MKCLAPILLLTTCFASGCTRDALEDMSAVPAADRAALQACMATPDLAGNHWPERAGKARCWLSLPQNPSLQDISRMLKEPQGDLKLDRRYAEILSAHFNDPAHRDLLFLAYKDFRTEEGQRVAAEWFAKVPGSAFARAARGDAILGMAWKARGHAFASQTSDAQLDSMTSQLKIAVPLLESALRDEPKLSPACVDLIDIGNLVDATPLRDSAMQHCSAIDPLSWHVNSMYLTEADPRWGGSFDKIDQAVEQIRLRVKESPMLA
;
A
#
# COMPACT_ATOMS: atom_id res chain seq x y z
N MET A 1 -8.49 37.68 -61.06
CA MET A 1 -8.32 38.19 -59.66
C MET A 1 -8.56 37.03 -58.73
N LYS A 2 -7.50 36.39 -58.19
CA LYS A 2 -7.59 35.24 -57.25
C LYS A 2 -7.19 35.76 -55.89
N CYS A 3 -8.11 35.78 -54.91
CA CYS A 3 -7.84 36.08 -53.55
C CYS A 3 -7.23 34.84 -52.86
N LEU A 4 -6.00 34.95 -52.41
CA LEU A 4 -5.34 34.01 -51.50
C LEU A 4 -5.71 34.39 -50.08
N ALA A 5 -6.33 33.47 -49.33
CA ALA A 5 -6.54 33.57 -47.91
C ALA A 5 -5.28 33.11 -47.11
N PRO A 6 -4.87 33.80 -46.06
CA PRO A 6 -3.75 33.36 -45.25
C PRO A 6 -4.18 32.23 -44.30
N ILE A 7 -3.43 31.13 -44.31
CA ILE A 7 -3.53 30.04 -43.35
C ILE A 7 -2.93 30.54 -42.00
N LEU A 8 -3.77 30.69 -41.00
CA LEU A 8 -3.36 30.98 -39.63
C LEU A 8 -2.83 29.69 -38.98
N LEU A 9 -1.52 29.54 -38.85
CA LEU A 9 -0.91 28.51 -38.02
C LEU A 9 -1.17 28.83 -36.54
N LEU A 10 -2.10 28.13 -35.91
CA LEU A 10 -2.23 28.07 -34.47
C LEU A 10 -1.09 27.24 -33.89
N THR A 11 -0.03 27.89 -33.43
CA THR A 11 0.98 27.32 -32.55
C THR A 11 0.35 27.07 -31.18
N THR A 12 -0.11 25.86 -30.91
CA THR A 12 -0.43 25.42 -29.57
C THR A 12 0.88 25.30 -28.74
N CYS A 13 1.16 26.32 -27.95
CA CYS A 13 2.12 26.20 -26.86
C CYS A 13 1.59 25.15 -25.88
N PHE A 14 2.11 23.93 -25.95
CA PHE A 14 2.07 23.00 -24.82
C PHE A 14 2.86 23.67 -23.68
N ALA A 15 2.19 24.27 -22.74
CA ALA A 15 2.75 24.62 -21.45
C ALA A 15 3.15 23.29 -20.77
N SER A 16 4.40 22.87 -20.95
CA SER A 16 5.04 21.89 -20.09
C SER A 16 5.10 22.52 -18.69
N GLY A 17 4.02 22.35 -17.93
CA GLY A 17 4.02 22.65 -16.52
C GLY A 17 5.07 21.74 -15.89
N CYS A 18 6.22 22.31 -15.48
CA CYS A 18 7.11 21.67 -14.54
C CYS A 18 6.29 21.44 -13.26
N THR A 19 5.73 20.27 -13.11
CA THR A 19 5.20 19.82 -11.82
C THR A 19 6.40 19.78 -10.89
N ARG A 20 6.51 20.77 -9.99
CA ARG A 20 7.48 20.74 -8.90
C ARG A 20 7.29 19.42 -8.18
N ASP A 21 8.40 18.68 -8.03
CA ASP A 21 8.39 17.45 -7.23
C ASP A 21 7.94 17.84 -5.80
N ALA A 22 6.81 17.30 -5.35
CA ALA A 22 6.26 17.61 -4.03
C ALA A 22 7.28 17.30 -2.91
N LEU A 23 8.21 16.36 -3.16
CA LEU A 23 9.32 16.06 -2.25
C LEU A 23 10.37 17.17 -2.20
N GLU A 24 10.43 18.06 -3.19
CA GLU A 24 11.39 19.18 -3.22
C GLU A 24 10.82 20.45 -2.57
N ASP A 25 9.51 20.57 -2.49
CA ASP A 25 8.84 21.78 -1.98
C ASP A 25 8.44 21.64 -0.50
N MET A 26 9.37 21.96 0.41
CA MET A 26 9.10 22.01 1.86
C MET A 26 8.02 23.03 2.24
N SER A 27 7.66 23.97 1.36
CA SER A 27 6.60 24.96 1.65
C SER A 27 5.21 24.33 1.61
N ALA A 28 5.04 23.22 0.90
CA ALA A 28 3.79 22.44 0.87
C ALA A 28 3.51 21.70 2.20
N VAL A 29 4.53 21.50 3.06
CA VAL A 29 4.36 20.84 4.35
C VAL A 29 3.68 21.80 5.33
N PRO A 30 2.57 21.40 6.01
CA PRO A 30 1.98 22.18 7.09
C PRO A 30 3.02 22.57 8.14
N ALA A 31 2.92 23.79 8.68
CA ALA A 31 3.92 24.31 9.62
C ALA A 31 4.10 23.39 10.86
N ALA A 32 3.01 22.76 11.31
CA ALA A 32 3.02 21.81 12.43
C ALA A 32 3.87 20.55 12.14
N ASP A 33 3.93 20.11 10.88
CA ASP A 33 4.60 18.87 10.48
C ASP A 33 6.06 19.10 10.07
N ARG A 34 6.45 20.36 9.79
CA ARG A 34 7.84 20.69 9.36
C ARG A 34 8.88 20.29 10.41
N ALA A 35 8.61 20.52 11.68
CA ALA A 35 9.53 20.17 12.75
C ALA A 35 9.71 18.64 12.84
N ALA A 36 8.63 17.88 12.73
CA ALA A 36 8.67 16.41 12.73
C ALA A 36 9.44 15.88 11.50
N LEU A 37 9.20 16.45 10.32
CA LEU A 37 9.91 16.09 9.10
C LEU A 37 11.41 16.40 9.21
N GLN A 38 11.79 17.58 9.72
CA GLN A 38 13.19 17.96 9.95
C GLN A 38 13.87 17.03 10.97
N ALA A 39 13.19 16.69 12.07
CA ALA A 39 13.71 15.77 13.07
C ALA A 39 13.94 14.36 12.50
N CYS A 40 13.01 13.87 11.68
CA CYS A 40 13.17 12.59 10.97
C CYS A 40 14.38 12.63 10.03
N MET A 41 14.52 13.68 9.21
CA MET A 41 15.62 13.85 8.27
C MET A 41 16.98 13.99 8.96
N ALA A 42 17.01 14.48 10.19
CA ALA A 42 18.23 14.61 11.00
C ALA A 42 18.65 13.29 11.68
N THR A 43 17.81 12.26 11.63
CA THR A 43 18.14 10.94 12.20
C THR A 43 19.23 10.29 11.34
N PRO A 44 20.39 9.90 11.95
CA PRO A 44 21.46 9.30 11.18
C PRO A 44 21.08 7.93 10.66
N ASP A 45 21.62 7.56 9.50
CA ASP A 45 21.50 6.22 8.97
C ASP A 45 22.10 5.18 9.92
N LEU A 46 21.60 3.97 9.86
CA LEU A 46 22.21 2.84 10.57
C LEU A 46 23.63 2.59 10.05
N ALA A 47 24.53 2.18 10.93
CA ALA A 47 25.91 1.89 10.57
C ALA A 47 25.97 0.88 9.41
N GLY A 48 26.72 1.23 8.36
CA GLY A 48 26.84 0.41 7.15
C GLY A 48 25.73 0.59 6.12
N ASN A 49 24.73 1.42 6.40
CA ASN A 49 23.70 1.81 5.43
C ASN A 49 23.84 3.27 5.06
N HIS A 50 23.43 3.60 3.86
CA HIS A 50 23.35 4.99 3.41
C HIS A 50 22.13 5.16 2.51
N TRP A 51 21.13 5.88 3.02
CA TRP A 51 19.94 6.18 2.25
C TRP A 51 20.18 7.40 1.37
N PRO A 52 19.87 7.33 0.07
CA PRO A 52 19.85 8.53 -0.75
C PRO A 52 18.91 9.58 -0.14
N GLU A 53 19.29 10.86 -0.19
CA GLU A 53 18.52 11.96 0.43
C GLU A 53 17.04 11.94 0.05
N ARG A 54 16.73 11.70 -1.25
CA ARG A 54 15.33 11.61 -1.72
C ARG A 54 14.58 10.44 -1.12
N ALA A 55 15.22 9.30 -0.90
CA ALA A 55 14.61 8.14 -0.26
C ALA A 55 14.32 8.42 1.23
N GLY A 56 15.30 8.99 1.95
CA GLY A 56 15.12 9.41 3.34
C GLY A 56 13.99 10.42 3.48
N LYS A 57 13.91 11.41 2.59
CA LYS A 57 12.85 12.43 2.59
C LYS A 57 11.48 11.84 2.32
N ALA A 58 11.34 10.95 1.33
CA ALA A 58 10.10 10.26 1.03
C ALA A 58 9.64 9.42 2.23
N ARG A 59 10.55 8.71 2.87
CA ARG A 59 10.27 7.91 4.08
C ARG A 59 9.79 8.79 5.23
N CYS A 60 10.47 9.90 5.50
CA CYS A 60 10.10 10.84 6.56
C CYS A 60 8.76 11.50 6.28
N TRP A 61 8.46 11.82 5.01
CA TRP A 61 7.15 12.36 4.62
C TRP A 61 6.01 11.39 4.95
N LEU A 62 6.18 10.11 4.65
CA LEU A 62 5.19 9.07 4.97
C LEU A 62 5.02 8.85 6.48
N SER A 63 5.98 9.25 7.30
CA SER A 63 5.87 9.14 8.77
C SER A 63 4.95 10.21 9.40
N LEU A 64 4.59 11.25 8.63
CA LEU A 64 3.66 12.28 9.08
C LEU A 64 2.23 11.72 9.26
N PRO A 65 1.42 12.27 10.18
CA PRO A 65 0.07 11.78 10.45
C PRO A 65 -0.90 12.22 9.34
N GLN A 66 -0.92 11.51 8.22
CA GLN A 66 -1.73 11.85 7.04
C GLN A 66 -3.00 11.02 6.92
N ASN A 67 -3.03 9.86 7.56
CA ASN A 67 -4.16 8.92 7.52
C ASN A 67 -5.04 9.05 8.76
N PRO A 68 -6.34 8.74 8.67
CA PRO A 68 -7.19 8.68 9.84
C PRO A 68 -6.69 7.58 10.80
N SER A 69 -6.60 7.91 12.09
CA SER A 69 -6.32 6.92 13.14
C SER A 69 -7.53 5.98 13.33
N LEU A 70 -7.34 4.85 14.01
CA LEU A 70 -8.47 3.96 14.37
C LEU A 70 -9.56 4.69 15.16
N GLN A 71 -9.16 5.64 16.04
CA GLN A 71 -10.12 6.47 16.78
C GLN A 71 -10.89 7.41 15.86
N ASP A 72 -10.23 8.01 14.86
CA ASP A 72 -10.90 8.84 13.85
C ASP A 72 -11.90 8.03 13.03
N ILE A 73 -11.51 6.84 12.58
CA ILE A 73 -12.38 5.91 11.84
C ILE A 73 -13.60 5.55 12.71
N SER A 74 -13.37 5.13 13.96
CA SER A 74 -14.45 4.78 14.89
C SER A 74 -15.38 5.96 15.20
N ARG A 75 -14.85 7.19 15.28
CA ARG A 75 -15.64 8.41 15.45
C ARG A 75 -16.47 8.68 14.20
N MET A 76 -15.86 8.65 13.01
CA MET A 76 -16.56 8.88 11.74
C MET A 76 -17.71 7.89 11.55
N LEU A 77 -17.50 6.62 11.86
CA LEU A 77 -18.54 5.59 11.77
C LEU A 77 -19.76 5.86 12.65
N LYS A 78 -19.66 6.68 13.70
CA LYS A 78 -20.77 7.07 14.59
C LYS A 78 -21.50 8.32 14.11
N GLU A 79 -20.91 9.08 13.18
CA GLU A 79 -21.52 10.30 12.64
C GLU A 79 -22.60 9.98 11.58
N PRO A 80 -23.58 10.88 11.35
CA PRO A 80 -24.47 10.78 10.20
C PRO A 80 -23.70 10.76 8.88
N GLN A 81 -23.95 9.78 8.02
CA GLN A 81 -23.23 9.58 6.75
C GLN A 81 -21.70 9.43 6.93
N GLY A 82 -21.24 9.04 8.12
CA GLY A 82 -19.83 8.89 8.42
C GLY A 82 -19.15 7.78 7.64
N ASP A 83 -19.90 6.74 7.30
CA ASP A 83 -19.53 5.66 6.38
C ASP A 83 -19.19 6.18 4.97
N LEU A 84 -20.03 7.02 4.38
CA LEU A 84 -19.79 7.65 3.07
C LEU A 84 -18.61 8.62 3.11
N LYS A 85 -18.43 9.35 4.21
CA LYS A 85 -17.26 10.22 4.41
C LYS A 85 -15.98 9.41 4.49
N LEU A 86 -16.03 8.28 5.19
CA LEU A 86 -14.89 7.39 5.36
C LEU A 86 -14.49 6.75 4.02
N ASP A 87 -15.43 6.22 3.25
CA ASP A 87 -15.19 5.69 1.92
C ASP A 87 -14.57 6.75 0.99
N ARG A 88 -15.09 7.97 1.01
CA ARG A 88 -14.51 9.10 0.25
C ARG A 88 -13.08 9.39 0.68
N ARG A 89 -12.81 9.38 1.99
CA ARG A 89 -11.46 9.61 2.51
C ARG A 89 -10.47 8.54 2.03
N TYR A 90 -10.87 7.26 2.03
CA TYR A 90 -10.03 6.20 1.50
C TYR A 90 -9.85 6.26 -0.03
N ALA A 91 -10.86 6.71 -0.77
CA ALA A 91 -10.72 6.99 -2.19
C ALA A 91 -9.73 8.15 -2.48
N GLU A 92 -9.72 9.20 -1.63
CA GLU A 92 -8.73 10.27 -1.70
C GLU A 92 -7.31 9.76 -1.42
N ILE A 93 -7.14 8.91 -0.39
CA ILE A 93 -5.85 8.28 -0.06
C ILE A 93 -5.37 7.39 -1.22
N LEU A 94 -6.26 6.58 -1.80
CA LEU A 94 -5.98 5.77 -2.98
C LEU A 94 -5.51 6.66 -4.16
N SER A 95 -6.23 7.73 -4.42
CA SER A 95 -5.88 8.69 -5.48
C SER A 95 -4.51 9.33 -5.23
N ALA A 96 -4.25 9.79 -4.01
CA ALA A 96 -2.97 10.38 -3.63
C ALA A 96 -1.81 9.38 -3.80
N HIS A 97 -2.00 8.14 -3.35
CA HIS A 97 -1.00 7.08 -3.48
C HIS A 97 -0.54 6.86 -4.93
N PHE A 98 -1.45 6.91 -5.90
CA PHE A 98 -1.10 6.67 -7.31
C PHE A 98 -0.65 7.92 -8.06
N ASN A 99 -1.13 9.10 -7.69
CA ASN A 99 -0.97 10.32 -8.48
C ASN A 99 0.06 11.30 -7.89
N ASP A 100 0.48 11.12 -6.64
CA ASP A 100 1.44 11.99 -5.97
C ASP A 100 2.64 11.19 -5.48
N PRO A 101 3.85 11.39 -6.05
CA PRO A 101 5.06 10.69 -5.62
C PRO A 101 5.39 10.85 -4.13
N ALA A 102 5.00 11.98 -3.49
CA ALA A 102 5.20 12.21 -2.07
C ALA A 102 4.28 11.33 -1.19
N HIS A 103 3.16 10.87 -1.74
CA HIS A 103 2.18 10.03 -1.07
C HIS A 103 2.22 8.56 -1.51
N ARG A 104 3.26 8.18 -2.30
CA ARG A 104 3.46 6.77 -2.64
C ARG A 104 3.57 5.94 -1.36
N ASP A 105 2.89 4.80 -1.30
CA ASP A 105 2.74 3.92 -0.14
C ASP A 105 1.82 4.44 1.00
N LEU A 106 1.23 5.65 0.88
CA LEU A 106 0.30 6.18 1.88
C LEU A 106 -0.90 5.25 2.10
N LEU A 107 -1.37 4.59 1.03
CA LEU A 107 -2.49 3.64 1.10
C LEU A 107 -2.19 2.46 2.03
N PHE A 108 -0.98 1.90 2.00
CA PHE A 108 -0.58 0.81 2.90
C PHE A 108 -0.57 1.25 4.37
N LEU A 109 -0.12 2.49 4.61
CA LEU A 109 -0.13 3.05 5.96
C LEU A 109 -1.55 3.29 6.50
N ALA A 110 -2.55 3.47 5.61
CA ALA A 110 -3.94 3.58 6.02
C ALA A 110 -4.54 2.25 6.51
N TYR A 111 -3.94 1.12 6.14
CA TYR A 111 -4.37 -0.22 6.57
C TYR A 111 -3.53 -0.82 7.70
N LYS A 112 -2.34 -0.27 8.01
CA LYS A 112 -1.33 -0.87 8.90
C LYS A 112 -1.82 -1.33 10.27
N ASP A 113 -2.85 -0.67 10.81
CA ASP A 113 -3.31 -0.89 12.18
C ASP A 113 -4.51 -1.86 12.29
N PHE A 114 -5.11 -2.30 11.16
CA PHE A 114 -6.28 -3.19 11.20
C PHE A 114 -5.96 -4.60 11.70
N ARG A 115 -4.71 -5.05 11.66
CA ARG A 115 -4.28 -6.34 12.24
C ARG A 115 -4.18 -6.31 13.77
N THR A 116 -4.21 -5.13 14.41
CA THR A 116 -4.25 -5.01 15.88
C THR A 116 -5.63 -5.39 16.42
N GLU A 117 -5.75 -5.69 17.71
CA GLU A 117 -7.03 -6.06 18.31
C GLU A 117 -8.08 -4.93 18.21
N GLU A 118 -7.68 -3.69 18.42
CA GLU A 118 -8.55 -2.54 18.20
C GLU A 118 -8.92 -2.39 16.73
N GLY A 119 -7.95 -2.54 15.81
CA GLY A 119 -8.16 -2.48 14.38
C GLY A 119 -9.14 -3.54 13.88
N GLN A 120 -9.03 -4.77 14.37
CA GLN A 120 -9.97 -5.86 14.04
C GLN A 120 -11.42 -5.52 14.41
N ARG A 121 -11.61 -4.87 15.57
CA ARG A 121 -12.94 -4.41 16.02
C ARG A 121 -13.47 -3.28 15.14
N VAL A 122 -12.62 -2.29 14.84
CA VAL A 122 -12.99 -1.15 13.97
C VAL A 122 -13.30 -1.61 12.55
N ALA A 123 -12.48 -2.50 11.97
CA ALA A 123 -12.73 -3.07 10.64
C ALA A 123 -14.04 -3.88 10.59
N ALA A 124 -14.36 -4.62 11.64
CA ALA A 124 -15.62 -5.35 11.74
C ALA A 124 -16.82 -4.39 11.81
N GLU A 125 -16.72 -3.30 12.57
CA GLU A 125 -17.76 -2.27 12.65
C GLU A 125 -17.97 -1.58 11.29
N TRP A 126 -16.88 -1.21 10.61
CA TRP A 126 -16.95 -0.59 9.29
C TRP A 126 -17.62 -1.50 8.28
N PHE A 127 -17.14 -2.74 8.15
CA PHE A 127 -17.72 -3.72 7.24
C PHE A 127 -19.20 -4.01 7.54
N ALA A 128 -19.60 -4.10 8.82
CA ALA A 128 -21.00 -4.33 9.19
C ALA A 128 -21.93 -3.17 8.74
N LYS A 129 -21.42 -1.92 8.73
CA LYS A 129 -22.18 -0.76 8.29
C LYS A 129 -22.24 -0.62 6.77
N VAL A 130 -21.16 -0.97 6.07
CA VAL A 130 -21.03 -0.75 4.62
C VAL A 130 -20.42 -1.99 3.94
N PRO A 131 -21.12 -3.11 3.90
CA PRO A 131 -20.57 -4.36 3.31
C PRO A 131 -20.31 -4.23 1.79
N GLY A 132 -20.90 -3.23 1.14
CA GLY A 132 -20.67 -2.90 -0.26
C GLY A 132 -19.37 -2.12 -0.53
N SER A 133 -18.73 -1.53 0.49
CA SER A 133 -17.49 -0.78 0.33
C SER A 133 -16.30 -1.71 0.05
N ALA A 134 -15.55 -1.44 -1.01
CA ALA A 134 -14.30 -2.14 -1.30
C ALA A 134 -13.25 -1.90 -0.19
N PHE A 135 -13.20 -0.67 0.32
CA PHE A 135 -12.27 -0.30 1.39
C PHE A 135 -12.58 -1.01 2.71
N ALA A 136 -13.87 -1.09 3.09
CA ALA A 136 -14.30 -1.79 4.30
C ALA A 136 -14.05 -3.32 4.20
N ARG A 137 -14.27 -3.91 3.01
CA ARG A 137 -13.95 -5.33 2.77
C ARG A 137 -12.45 -5.60 2.87
N ALA A 138 -11.62 -4.75 2.30
CA ALA A 138 -10.17 -4.87 2.41
C ALA A 138 -9.72 -4.73 3.87
N ALA A 139 -10.20 -3.73 4.60
CA ALA A 139 -9.90 -3.57 6.03
C ALA A 139 -10.33 -4.80 6.85
N ARG A 140 -11.51 -5.38 6.54
CA ARG A 140 -11.98 -6.60 7.21
C ARG A 140 -11.14 -7.82 6.84
N GLY A 141 -10.73 -7.95 5.58
CA GLY A 141 -9.84 -9.02 5.09
C GLY A 141 -8.48 -8.98 5.78
N ASP A 142 -7.83 -7.81 5.81
CA ASP A 142 -6.55 -7.58 6.50
C ASP A 142 -6.64 -7.87 8.00
N ALA A 143 -7.72 -7.42 8.66
CA ALA A 143 -7.96 -7.71 10.07
C ALA A 143 -8.06 -9.22 10.35
N ILE A 144 -8.76 -9.96 9.47
CA ILE A 144 -8.91 -11.43 9.60
C ILE A 144 -7.58 -12.12 9.31
N LEU A 145 -6.79 -11.64 8.34
CA LEU A 145 -5.44 -12.14 8.10
C LEU A 145 -4.56 -11.97 9.35
N GLY A 146 -4.66 -10.84 10.06
CA GLY A 146 -4.02 -10.65 11.35
C GLY A 146 -4.45 -11.67 12.41
N MET A 147 -5.74 -12.04 12.44
CA MET A 147 -6.24 -13.11 13.32
C MET A 147 -5.68 -14.48 12.91
N ALA A 148 -5.57 -14.76 11.63
CA ALA A 148 -4.97 -16.00 11.11
C ALA A 148 -3.51 -16.14 11.51
N TRP A 149 -2.72 -15.08 11.39
CA TRP A 149 -1.34 -15.04 11.87
C TRP A 149 -1.23 -15.28 13.38
N LYS A 150 -2.11 -14.66 14.18
CA LYS A 150 -2.17 -14.87 15.64
C LYS A 150 -2.50 -16.32 15.97
N ALA A 151 -3.45 -16.94 15.26
CA ALA A 151 -3.82 -18.34 15.46
C ALA A 151 -2.68 -19.31 15.13
N ARG A 152 -1.96 -19.07 14.02
CA ARG A 152 -0.79 -19.84 13.61
C ARG A 152 0.35 -19.75 14.64
N GLY A 153 0.56 -18.57 15.24
CA GLY A 153 1.70 -18.30 16.11
C GLY A 153 3.01 -18.09 15.35
N HIS A 154 4.11 -18.00 16.10
CA HIS A 154 5.45 -17.64 15.59
C HIS A 154 6.38 -18.84 15.42
N ALA A 155 5.94 -20.05 15.72
CA ALA A 155 6.75 -21.25 15.59
C ALA A 155 7.03 -21.61 14.12
N PHE A 156 8.10 -22.36 13.87
CA PHE A 156 8.34 -22.95 12.55
C PHE A 156 7.16 -23.85 12.15
N ALA A 157 6.93 -24.04 10.85
CA ALA A 157 5.82 -24.85 10.34
C ALA A 157 5.81 -26.26 10.96
N SER A 158 6.98 -26.88 11.12
CA SER A 158 7.15 -28.21 11.75
C SER A 158 6.81 -28.27 13.24
N GLN A 159 6.64 -27.11 13.89
CA GLN A 159 6.30 -26.97 15.32
C GLN A 159 4.90 -26.39 15.54
N THR A 160 4.20 -26.08 14.47
CA THR A 160 2.81 -25.56 14.51
C THR A 160 1.86 -26.75 14.58
N SER A 161 0.98 -26.77 15.58
CA SER A 161 0.02 -27.86 15.74
C SER A 161 -1.09 -27.83 14.68
N ASP A 162 -1.69 -28.99 14.39
CA ASP A 162 -2.82 -29.11 13.46
C ASP A 162 -3.98 -28.17 13.87
N ALA A 163 -4.27 -28.07 15.16
CA ALA A 163 -5.31 -27.17 15.67
C ALA A 163 -5.04 -25.67 15.36
N GLN A 164 -3.76 -25.25 15.40
CA GLN A 164 -3.36 -23.90 15.01
C GLN A 164 -3.49 -23.69 13.49
N LEU A 165 -3.11 -24.69 12.69
CA LEU A 165 -3.24 -24.65 11.23
C LEU A 165 -4.72 -24.65 10.80
N ASP A 166 -5.56 -25.44 11.45
CA ASP A 166 -7.02 -25.46 11.21
C ASP A 166 -7.67 -24.11 11.56
N SER A 167 -7.29 -23.53 12.71
CA SER A 167 -7.78 -22.22 13.13
C SER A 167 -7.36 -21.14 12.14
N MET A 168 -6.08 -21.10 11.73
CA MET A 168 -5.57 -20.20 10.69
C MET A 168 -6.36 -20.37 9.39
N THR A 169 -6.47 -21.59 8.88
CA THR A 169 -7.13 -21.89 7.61
C THR A 169 -8.62 -21.47 7.63
N SER A 170 -9.29 -21.64 8.77
CA SER A 170 -10.68 -21.20 8.94
C SER A 170 -10.82 -19.68 8.81
N GLN A 171 -9.90 -18.91 9.34
CA GLN A 171 -9.87 -17.45 9.17
C GLN A 171 -9.59 -17.06 7.70
N LEU A 172 -8.62 -17.71 7.05
CA LEU A 172 -8.26 -17.39 5.67
C LEU A 172 -9.39 -17.68 4.67
N LYS A 173 -10.20 -18.72 4.90
CA LYS A 173 -11.41 -18.98 4.11
C LYS A 173 -12.42 -17.82 4.14
N ILE A 174 -12.38 -16.98 5.18
CA ILE A 174 -13.22 -15.78 5.29
C ILE A 174 -12.51 -14.57 4.66
N ALA A 175 -11.19 -14.43 4.86
CA ALA A 175 -10.42 -13.28 4.38
C ALA A 175 -10.34 -13.24 2.85
N VAL A 176 -10.02 -14.37 2.19
CA VAL A 176 -9.80 -14.44 0.74
C VAL A 176 -10.99 -13.86 -0.06
N PRO A 177 -12.26 -14.32 0.11
CA PRO A 177 -13.36 -13.78 -0.69
C PRO A 177 -13.64 -12.30 -0.42
N LEU A 178 -13.31 -11.77 0.76
CA LEU A 178 -13.42 -10.33 1.06
C LEU A 178 -12.39 -9.52 0.25
N LEU A 179 -11.13 -9.96 0.27
CA LEU A 179 -10.03 -9.30 -0.46
C LEU A 179 -10.23 -9.38 -1.97
N GLU A 180 -10.58 -10.54 -2.50
CA GLU A 180 -10.89 -10.71 -3.93
C GLU A 180 -12.08 -9.85 -4.37
N SER A 181 -13.13 -9.75 -3.55
CA SER A 181 -14.28 -8.91 -3.88
C SER A 181 -13.95 -7.42 -3.78
N ALA A 182 -13.06 -7.02 -2.86
CA ALA A 182 -12.54 -5.66 -2.79
C ALA A 182 -11.79 -5.27 -4.06
N LEU A 183 -10.91 -6.16 -4.55
CA LEU A 183 -10.15 -5.94 -5.79
C LEU A 183 -11.01 -5.96 -7.05
N ARG A 184 -12.13 -6.71 -7.09
CA ARG A 184 -13.07 -6.64 -8.22
C ARG A 184 -13.74 -5.28 -8.34
N ASP A 185 -14.07 -4.65 -7.20
CA ASP A 185 -14.76 -3.36 -7.19
C ASP A 185 -13.80 -2.17 -7.22
N GLU A 186 -12.60 -2.33 -6.64
CA GLU A 186 -11.50 -1.35 -6.71
C GLU A 186 -10.18 -2.05 -7.08
N PRO A 187 -9.91 -2.21 -8.39
CA PRO A 187 -8.75 -2.97 -8.87
C PRO A 187 -7.38 -2.41 -8.46
N LYS A 188 -7.33 -1.13 -8.05
CA LYS A 188 -6.10 -0.48 -7.60
C LYS A 188 -5.85 -0.60 -6.10
N LEU A 189 -6.60 -1.41 -5.38
CA LEU A 189 -6.46 -1.55 -3.92
C LEU A 189 -5.26 -2.45 -3.57
N SER A 190 -4.05 -1.93 -3.81
CA SER A 190 -2.77 -2.65 -3.63
C SER A 190 -2.63 -3.36 -2.27
N PRO A 191 -3.06 -2.82 -1.10
CA PRO A 191 -3.00 -3.56 0.16
C PRO A 191 -3.75 -4.89 0.13
N ALA A 192 -4.97 -4.94 -0.43
CA ALA A 192 -5.73 -6.19 -0.54
C ALA A 192 -5.03 -7.22 -1.44
N CYS A 193 -4.35 -6.75 -2.47
CA CYS A 193 -3.57 -7.58 -3.36
C CYS A 193 -2.35 -8.18 -2.64
N VAL A 194 -1.61 -7.40 -1.86
CA VAL A 194 -0.47 -7.86 -1.06
C VAL A 194 -0.91 -8.85 0.02
N ASP A 195 -2.07 -8.64 0.63
CA ASP A 195 -2.65 -9.60 1.58
C ASP A 195 -2.93 -10.97 0.95
N LEU A 196 -3.40 -11.01 -0.30
CA LEU A 196 -3.60 -12.28 -1.02
C LEU A 196 -2.28 -13.01 -1.31
N ILE A 197 -1.20 -12.29 -1.55
CA ILE A 197 0.15 -12.90 -1.68
C ILE A 197 0.56 -13.51 -0.33
N ASP A 198 0.42 -12.75 0.76
CA ASP A 198 0.74 -13.20 2.13
C ASP A 198 -0.06 -14.48 2.48
N ILE A 199 -1.36 -14.49 2.16
CA ILE A 199 -2.22 -15.68 2.34
C ILE A 199 -1.72 -16.86 1.50
N GLY A 200 -1.39 -16.63 0.23
CA GLY A 200 -0.89 -17.67 -0.67
C GLY A 200 0.36 -18.34 -0.13
N ASN A 201 1.25 -17.57 0.52
CA ASN A 201 2.44 -18.09 1.21
C ASN A 201 2.09 -18.89 2.46
N LEU A 202 1.15 -18.41 3.25
CA LEU A 202 0.75 -19.06 4.50
C LEU A 202 0.22 -20.48 4.31
N VAL A 203 -0.49 -20.72 3.22
CA VAL A 203 -1.16 -22.01 2.94
C VAL A 203 -0.58 -22.74 1.74
N ASP A 204 0.59 -22.30 1.24
CA ASP A 204 1.25 -22.87 0.04
C ASP A 204 0.31 -22.92 -1.19
N ALA A 205 -0.54 -21.90 -1.32
CA ALA A 205 -1.48 -21.76 -2.43
C ALA A 205 -0.84 -21.00 -3.59
N THR A 206 0.10 -21.64 -4.30
CA THR A 206 0.86 -21.06 -5.42
C THR A 206 -0.01 -20.36 -6.46
N PRO A 207 -1.17 -20.89 -6.93
CA PRO A 207 -2.00 -20.18 -7.91
C PRO A 207 -2.57 -18.85 -7.39
N LEU A 208 -2.97 -18.79 -6.11
CA LEU A 208 -3.47 -17.55 -5.48
C LEU A 208 -2.35 -16.52 -5.39
N ARG A 209 -1.20 -16.93 -4.86
CA ARG A 209 -0.01 -16.10 -4.72
C ARG A 209 0.45 -15.52 -6.06
N ASP A 210 0.63 -16.37 -7.06
CA ASP A 210 1.18 -15.96 -8.35
C ASP A 210 0.22 -15.03 -9.09
N SER A 211 -1.09 -15.30 -9.04
CA SER A 211 -2.12 -14.41 -9.60
C SER A 211 -2.13 -13.04 -8.91
N ALA A 212 -2.08 -13.01 -7.57
CA ALA A 212 -2.03 -11.77 -6.81
C ALA A 212 -0.72 -11.01 -7.09
N MET A 213 0.43 -11.68 -7.16
CA MET A 213 1.71 -11.07 -7.48
C MET A 213 1.70 -10.42 -8.88
N GLN A 214 1.17 -11.12 -9.88
CA GLN A 214 1.03 -10.57 -11.23
C GLN A 214 0.15 -9.31 -11.23
N HIS A 215 -0.98 -9.34 -10.53
CA HIS A 215 -1.88 -8.21 -10.41
C HIS A 215 -1.22 -7.02 -9.70
N CYS A 216 -0.65 -7.23 -8.50
CA CYS A 216 0.03 -6.19 -7.72
C CYS A 216 1.14 -5.51 -8.54
N SER A 217 2.00 -6.29 -9.18
CA SER A 217 3.12 -5.76 -9.97
C SER A 217 2.65 -4.96 -11.20
N ALA A 218 1.48 -5.30 -11.76
CA ALA A 218 0.91 -4.58 -12.89
C ALA A 218 0.28 -3.25 -12.47
N ILE A 219 -0.42 -3.21 -11.33
CA ILE A 219 -1.14 -2.00 -10.90
C ILE A 219 -0.28 -1.01 -10.13
N ASP A 220 0.72 -1.50 -9.37
CA ASP A 220 1.49 -0.68 -8.44
C ASP A 220 2.99 -1.02 -8.43
N PRO A 221 3.66 -0.92 -9.60
CA PRO A 221 5.07 -1.29 -9.73
C PRO A 221 6.02 -0.37 -8.97
N LEU A 222 5.56 0.81 -8.54
CA LEU A 222 6.38 1.83 -7.85
C LEU A 222 6.25 1.77 -6.33
N SER A 223 5.36 0.94 -5.78
CA SER A 223 5.19 0.79 -4.34
C SER A 223 6.36 0.04 -3.72
N TRP A 224 6.87 0.57 -2.60
CA TRP A 224 7.86 -0.12 -1.78
C TRP A 224 7.28 -1.44 -1.21
N HIS A 225 6.03 -1.43 -0.76
CA HIS A 225 5.38 -2.62 -0.18
C HIS A 225 5.23 -3.75 -1.20
N VAL A 226 4.80 -3.44 -2.43
CA VAL A 226 4.68 -4.43 -3.51
C VAL A 226 6.05 -4.99 -3.89
N ASN A 227 7.06 -4.13 -4.03
CA ASN A 227 8.41 -4.57 -4.38
C ASN A 227 9.09 -5.33 -3.22
N SER A 228 8.82 -4.97 -1.97
CA SER A 228 9.28 -5.73 -0.79
C SER A 228 8.69 -7.15 -0.77
N MET A 229 7.39 -7.28 -1.10
CA MET A 229 6.77 -8.60 -1.23
C MET A 229 7.39 -9.41 -2.39
N TYR A 230 7.69 -8.77 -3.51
CA TYR A 230 8.37 -9.42 -4.64
C TYR A 230 9.77 -9.94 -4.26
N LEU A 231 10.52 -9.19 -3.46
CA LEU A 231 11.80 -9.66 -2.91
C LEU A 231 11.62 -10.82 -1.92
N THR A 232 10.57 -10.78 -1.11
CA THR A 232 10.23 -11.87 -0.19
C THR A 232 9.97 -13.18 -0.96
N GLU A 233 9.21 -13.11 -2.06
CA GLU A 233 8.94 -14.27 -2.92
C GLU A 233 10.20 -14.81 -3.62
N ALA A 234 11.15 -13.93 -3.91
CA ALA A 234 12.44 -14.34 -4.50
C ALA A 234 13.37 -15.06 -3.49
N ASP A 235 13.11 -14.95 -2.18
CA ASP A 235 13.94 -15.54 -1.13
C ASP A 235 13.86 -17.06 -1.15
N PRO A 236 14.99 -17.78 -1.04
CA PRO A 236 15.05 -19.26 -0.97
C PRO A 236 14.13 -19.87 0.09
N ARG A 237 13.88 -19.17 1.20
CA ARG A 237 12.96 -19.63 2.27
C ARG A 237 11.51 -19.81 1.80
N TRP A 238 11.13 -19.14 0.71
CA TRP A 238 9.80 -19.16 0.12
C TRP A 238 9.78 -19.83 -1.27
N GLY A 239 10.82 -20.62 -1.59
CA GLY A 239 10.92 -21.32 -2.88
C GLY A 239 11.58 -20.51 -4.00
N GLY A 240 12.19 -19.38 -3.66
CA GLY A 240 13.02 -18.59 -4.55
C GLY A 240 14.44 -19.09 -4.68
N SER A 241 15.36 -18.20 -5.11
CA SER A 241 16.80 -18.45 -5.19
C SER A 241 17.56 -17.12 -5.12
N PHE A 242 18.86 -17.17 -4.85
CA PHE A 242 19.70 -15.96 -4.89
C PHE A 242 19.68 -15.29 -6.27
N ASP A 243 19.68 -16.07 -7.35
CA ASP A 243 19.56 -15.53 -8.72
C ASP A 243 18.23 -14.78 -8.93
N LYS A 244 17.12 -15.26 -8.34
CA LYS A 244 15.84 -14.56 -8.38
C LYS A 244 15.88 -13.27 -7.58
N ILE A 245 16.55 -13.25 -6.41
CA ILE A 245 16.75 -12.01 -5.63
C ILE A 245 17.54 -11.00 -6.46
N ASP A 246 18.65 -11.39 -7.08
CA ASP A 246 19.47 -10.50 -7.90
C ASP A 246 18.67 -9.92 -9.07
N GLN A 247 17.88 -10.76 -9.77
CA GLN A 247 16.98 -10.32 -10.84
C GLN A 247 15.92 -9.35 -10.32
N ALA A 248 15.32 -9.61 -9.17
CA ALA A 248 14.32 -8.74 -8.54
C ALA A 248 14.93 -7.37 -8.20
N VAL A 249 16.12 -7.35 -7.58
CA VAL A 249 16.86 -6.12 -7.25
C VAL A 249 17.12 -5.30 -8.49
N GLU A 250 17.61 -5.91 -9.58
CA GLU A 250 17.87 -5.18 -10.83
C GLU A 250 16.58 -4.58 -11.42
N GLN A 251 15.47 -5.31 -11.39
CA GLN A 251 14.18 -4.77 -11.85
C GLN A 251 13.68 -3.61 -10.97
N ILE A 252 13.90 -3.67 -9.66
CA ILE A 252 13.53 -2.59 -8.73
C ILE A 252 14.40 -1.36 -8.96
N ARG A 253 15.70 -1.53 -9.14
CA ARG A 253 16.67 -0.44 -9.40
C ARG A 253 16.29 0.43 -10.60
N LEU A 254 15.70 -0.16 -11.65
CA LEU A 254 15.24 0.59 -12.82
C LEU A 254 14.16 1.63 -12.48
N ARG A 255 13.46 1.47 -11.35
CA ARG A 255 12.34 2.30 -10.91
C ARG A 255 12.70 3.33 -9.83
N VAL A 256 13.92 3.28 -9.28
CA VAL A 256 14.37 4.17 -8.19
C VAL A 256 14.25 5.66 -8.56
N LYS A 257 14.43 6.01 -9.84
CA LYS A 257 14.27 7.40 -10.30
C LYS A 257 12.82 7.88 -10.15
N GLU A 258 11.84 7.01 -10.35
CA GLU A 258 10.42 7.33 -10.27
C GLU A 258 9.88 7.17 -8.84
N SER A 259 10.44 6.22 -8.08
CA SER A 259 10.10 5.99 -6.68
C SER A 259 11.36 5.89 -5.82
N PRO A 260 11.79 6.98 -5.18
CA PRO A 260 13.02 7.03 -4.38
C PRO A 260 13.06 6.02 -3.22
N MET A 261 11.90 5.60 -2.73
CA MET A 261 11.78 4.59 -1.67
C MET A 261 12.30 3.21 -2.07
N LEU A 262 12.52 2.97 -3.37
CA LEU A 262 13.04 1.70 -3.90
C LEU A 262 14.57 1.65 -3.93
N ALA A 263 15.25 2.68 -3.42
CA ALA A 263 16.72 2.78 -3.42
C ALA A 263 17.39 1.84 -2.41
#